data_96ec52ded5c1c52c98da865e99a5b8d9
#
_entry.id   96ec52ded5c1c52c98da865e99a5b8d9
#
_cell.length_a   1.000
_cell.length_b   1.000
_cell.length_c   1.000
_cell.angle_alpha   90.00
_cell.angle_beta   90.00
_cell.angle_gamma   90.00
#
_symmetry.space_group_name_H-M   'P 1'
#
loop_
_entity.id
_entity.type
_entity.pdbx_description
1 polymer ?
#
loop_
_entity_poly.entity_id
_entity_poly.type
_entity_poly.pdbx_seq_one_letter_code
_entity_poly.pdbx_strand_id
1 'polypeptide(L)'
;LKALDYPADRLDVKLLIAAGDGPTRAAVETYAAGTPFEILVIPAVGPLTKPKALDVGLAAARGSLVTIYDAEDRPEPRQLRDAAETFAAAGDDLACVQARLAIDHPDDTWLTRMFAIEYAMLFDRLLPWLASAGLPFLLGGTSNHFRRGALLAVGAWDPWNVTEDADLAVRLARAGFRSTVIASTTFEEAPLSFTAWLRQRSRWYKGWMQTWLVHARDPAGLWRGCGPAAFLLLQLQLLGTLVAVMAHPLCIGLVAAHLTGALSLGGSGSLIDGLRTGAVLVSLVGGYAAAAVLAVVAIGSRGLGLRRAILLTLPAYWPILSVALVRALVELRR
;
A
#
# COMPACT_ATOMS: atom_id res chain seq x y z
N LEU A 1 -2.72 -10.85 -18.68
CA LEU A 1 -4.05 -11.46 -18.45
C LEU A 1 -4.23 -12.77 -19.23
N LYS A 2 -3.83 -12.83 -20.53
CA LYS A 2 -3.97 -14.07 -21.36
C LYS A 2 -3.25 -15.29 -20.79
N ALA A 3 -2.27 -15.11 -19.92
CA ALA A 3 -1.50 -16.19 -19.28
C ALA A 3 -2.12 -16.67 -17.96
N LEU A 4 -3.24 -16.10 -17.52
CA LEU A 4 -3.91 -16.53 -16.28
C LEU A 4 -4.52 -17.93 -16.45
N ASP A 5 -4.20 -18.81 -15.51
CA ASP A 5 -4.75 -20.17 -15.44
C ASP A 5 -6.09 -20.13 -14.68
N TYR A 6 -7.15 -19.77 -15.40
CA TYR A 6 -8.52 -19.79 -14.90
C TYR A 6 -9.49 -20.17 -16.03
N PRO A 7 -10.60 -20.90 -15.77
CA PRO A 7 -11.55 -21.25 -16.81
C PRO A 7 -12.07 -20.03 -17.55
N ALA A 8 -11.90 -20.02 -18.89
CA ALA A 8 -12.22 -18.83 -19.71
C ALA A 8 -13.72 -18.50 -19.68
N ASP A 9 -14.59 -19.49 -19.53
CA ASP A 9 -16.05 -19.33 -19.40
C ASP A 9 -16.48 -18.71 -18.06
N ARG A 10 -15.55 -18.62 -17.10
CA ARG A 10 -15.74 -18.01 -15.78
C ARG A 10 -15.00 -16.70 -15.60
N LEU A 11 -14.31 -16.22 -16.64
CA LEU A 11 -13.63 -14.93 -16.64
C LEU A 11 -14.48 -13.87 -17.33
N ASP A 12 -14.66 -12.76 -16.63
CA ASP A 12 -15.32 -11.55 -17.13
C ASP A 12 -14.32 -10.39 -17.08
N VAL A 13 -13.53 -10.22 -18.15
CA VAL A 13 -12.42 -9.26 -18.20
C VAL A 13 -12.91 -7.93 -18.76
N LYS A 14 -12.75 -6.86 -17.98
CA LYS A 14 -13.06 -5.47 -18.36
C LYS A 14 -11.75 -4.68 -18.50
N LEU A 15 -11.53 -4.09 -19.65
CA LEU A 15 -10.40 -3.20 -19.91
C LEU A 15 -10.93 -1.76 -19.84
N LEU A 16 -10.51 -1.03 -18.79
CA LEU A 16 -11.04 0.29 -18.44
C LEU A 16 -10.15 1.37 -19.06
N ILE A 17 -10.67 2.22 -19.93
CA ILE A 17 -9.92 3.22 -20.67
C ILE A 17 -10.56 4.59 -20.52
N ALA A 18 -9.78 5.62 -20.24
CA ALA A 18 -10.29 6.98 -20.18
C ALA A 18 -10.78 7.47 -21.57
N ALA A 19 -11.93 8.19 -21.61
CA ALA A 19 -12.56 8.68 -22.85
C ALA A 19 -11.68 9.67 -23.59
N GLY A 20 -10.60 10.06 -23.39
CA GLY A 20 -9.71 10.97 -24.14
C GLY A 20 -8.40 10.32 -24.59
N ASP A 21 -8.18 9.07 -24.20
CA ASP A 21 -6.91 8.37 -24.45
C ASP A 21 -7.00 7.50 -25.71
N GLY A 22 -6.94 8.17 -26.84
CA GLY A 22 -6.98 7.51 -28.17
C GLY A 22 -5.83 6.52 -28.41
N PRO A 23 -4.58 6.86 -28.09
CA PRO A 23 -3.46 5.93 -28.26
C PRO A 23 -3.60 4.65 -27.43
N THR A 24 -3.93 4.75 -26.16
CA THR A 24 -4.16 3.58 -25.31
C THR A 24 -5.34 2.77 -25.80
N ARG A 25 -6.41 3.42 -26.24
CA ARG A 25 -7.57 2.74 -26.82
C ARG A 25 -7.20 1.90 -28.02
N ALA A 26 -6.48 2.45 -28.99
CA ALA A 26 -6.06 1.72 -30.19
C ALA A 26 -5.17 0.51 -29.85
N ALA A 27 -4.25 0.66 -28.90
CA ALA A 27 -3.41 -0.44 -28.42
C ALA A 27 -4.24 -1.53 -27.76
N VAL A 28 -5.19 -1.17 -26.93
CA VAL A 28 -6.07 -2.13 -26.21
C VAL A 28 -7.03 -2.82 -27.19
N GLU A 29 -7.60 -2.13 -28.17
CA GLU A 29 -8.43 -2.73 -29.23
C GLU A 29 -7.65 -3.79 -30.00
N THR A 30 -6.39 -3.50 -30.32
CA THR A 30 -5.48 -4.47 -30.97
C THR A 30 -5.20 -5.66 -30.06
N TYR A 31 -4.92 -5.43 -28.78
CA TYR A 31 -4.65 -6.49 -27.80
C TYR A 31 -5.86 -7.37 -27.52
N ALA A 32 -7.05 -6.79 -27.45
CA ALA A 32 -8.29 -7.48 -27.15
C ALA A 32 -8.87 -8.23 -28.36
N ALA A 33 -8.38 -7.95 -29.58
CA ALA A 33 -8.86 -8.62 -30.78
C ALA A 33 -8.79 -10.15 -30.65
N GLY A 34 -9.92 -10.82 -30.94
CA GLY A 34 -10.03 -12.27 -30.82
C GLY A 34 -10.09 -12.82 -29.38
N THR A 35 -10.24 -11.96 -28.38
CA THR A 35 -10.48 -12.35 -26.98
C THR A 35 -11.90 -12.01 -26.57
N PRO A 36 -12.44 -12.63 -25.49
CA PRO A 36 -13.72 -12.24 -24.90
C PRO A 36 -13.63 -11.01 -24.00
N PHE A 37 -12.56 -10.22 -24.07
CA PHE A 37 -12.32 -9.05 -23.24
C PHE A 37 -13.21 -7.89 -23.69
N GLU A 38 -13.86 -7.26 -22.73
CA GLU A 38 -14.74 -6.12 -22.96
C GLU A 38 -14.03 -4.81 -22.66
N ILE A 39 -14.06 -3.89 -23.60
CA ILE A 39 -13.47 -2.55 -23.46
C ILE A 39 -14.56 -1.60 -22.95
N LEU A 40 -14.32 -0.99 -21.78
CA LEU A 40 -15.19 0.01 -21.20
C LEU A 40 -14.52 1.38 -21.26
N VAL A 41 -15.14 2.30 -21.97
CA VAL A 41 -14.67 3.68 -22.07
C VAL A 41 -15.27 4.49 -20.92
N ILE A 42 -14.39 5.00 -20.07
CA ILE A 42 -14.78 5.74 -18.85
C ILE A 42 -15.11 7.18 -19.21
N PRO A 43 -16.35 7.66 -18.91
CA PRO A 43 -16.77 9.02 -19.26
C PRO A 43 -15.88 10.11 -18.65
N ALA A 44 -15.62 11.18 -19.40
CA ALA A 44 -14.83 12.32 -18.94
C ALA A 44 -15.56 13.24 -17.93
N VAL A 45 -16.75 12.86 -17.47
CA VAL A 45 -17.53 13.63 -16.48
C VAL A 45 -17.07 13.29 -15.07
N GLY A 46 -16.81 14.29 -14.22
CA GLY A 46 -16.31 14.13 -12.85
C GLY A 46 -14.79 13.88 -12.78
N PRO A 47 -14.27 13.33 -11.66
CA PRO A 47 -12.84 13.13 -11.52
C PRO A 47 -12.33 12.06 -12.48
N LEU A 48 -11.19 12.31 -13.11
CA LEU A 48 -10.51 11.33 -13.97
C LEU A 48 -9.51 10.54 -13.11
N THR A 49 -10.04 9.60 -12.35
CA THR A 49 -9.27 8.82 -11.36
C THR A 49 -9.47 7.32 -11.57
N LYS A 50 -8.49 6.52 -11.12
CA LYS A 50 -8.57 5.06 -11.12
C LYS A 50 -9.81 4.56 -10.36
N PRO A 51 -10.12 5.00 -9.12
CA PRO A 51 -11.29 4.51 -8.39
C PRO A 51 -12.61 4.77 -9.13
N LYS A 52 -12.78 5.90 -9.80
CA LYS A 52 -13.95 6.10 -10.67
C LYS A 52 -14.03 5.07 -11.80
N ALA A 53 -12.91 4.78 -12.45
CA ALA A 53 -12.89 3.76 -13.49
C ALA A 53 -13.25 2.38 -12.92
N LEU A 54 -12.75 2.05 -11.73
CA LEU A 54 -13.08 0.81 -11.02
C LEU A 54 -14.58 0.72 -10.70
N ASP A 55 -15.23 1.80 -10.25
CA ASP A 55 -16.67 1.80 -9.97
C ASP A 55 -17.49 1.57 -11.24
N VAL A 56 -17.10 2.17 -12.37
CA VAL A 56 -17.75 1.91 -13.68
C VAL A 56 -17.54 0.44 -14.07
N GLY A 57 -16.34 -0.09 -13.92
CA GLY A 57 -16.02 -1.49 -14.16
C GLY A 57 -16.84 -2.43 -13.26
N LEU A 58 -16.97 -2.11 -11.98
CA LEU A 58 -17.74 -2.89 -11.00
C LEU A 58 -19.24 -2.95 -11.37
N ALA A 59 -19.80 -1.84 -11.85
CA ALA A 59 -21.18 -1.81 -12.30
C ALA A 59 -21.44 -2.75 -13.49
N ALA A 60 -20.43 -2.93 -14.36
CA ALA A 60 -20.49 -3.84 -15.51
C ALA A 60 -20.02 -5.27 -15.18
N ALA A 61 -19.42 -5.50 -14.02
CA ALA A 61 -18.89 -6.81 -13.62
C ALA A 61 -19.99 -7.80 -13.28
N ARG A 62 -19.88 -9.04 -13.79
CA ARG A 62 -20.86 -10.11 -13.61
C ARG A 62 -20.44 -11.14 -12.55
N GLY A 63 -19.14 -11.24 -12.27
CA GLY A 63 -18.60 -12.22 -11.32
C GLY A 63 -18.99 -11.97 -9.86
N SER A 64 -19.02 -13.02 -9.06
CA SER A 64 -19.14 -12.96 -7.60
C SER A 64 -17.85 -12.51 -6.91
N LEU A 65 -16.71 -12.71 -7.57
CA LEU A 65 -15.41 -12.21 -7.17
C LEU A 65 -14.95 -11.14 -8.18
N VAL A 66 -14.29 -10.12 -7.70
CA VAL A 66 -13.74 -9.01 -8.50
C VAL A 66 -12.27 -8.86 -8.19
N THR A 67 -11.45 -8.82 -9.23
CA THR A 67 -9.99 -8.61 -9.12
C THR A 67 -9.59 -7.37 -9.89
N ILE A 68 -8.61 -6.65 -9.35
CA ILE A 68 -8.06 -5.44 -9.96
C ILE A 68 -6.61 -5.68 -10.31
N TYR A 69 -6.26 -5.31 -11.54
CA TYR A 69 -4.88 -5.25 -12.02
C TYR A 69 -4.62 -3.90 -12.68
N ASP A 70 -3.46 -3.33 -12.43
CA ASP A 70 -2.96 -2.18 -13.19
C ASP A 70 -2.43 -2.65 -14.56
N ALA A 71 -2.28 -1.73 -15.50
CA ALA A 71 -1.96 -2.10 -16.88
C ALA A 71 -0.57 -2.74 -17.02
N GLU A 72 0.36 -2.34 -16.16
CA GLU A 72 1.73 -2.86 -16.08
C GLU A 72 1.88 -4.14 -15.27
N ASP A 73 0.84 -4.57 -14.57
CA ASP A 73 0.90 -5.72 -13.68
C ASP A 73 1.11 -7.05 -14.40
N ARG A 74 1.98 -7.87 -13.82
CA ARG A 74 2.22 -9.25 -14.25
C ARG A 74 1.96 -10.21 -13.10
N PRO A 75 0.68 -10.62 -12.89
CA PRO A 75 0.32 -11.61 -11.90
C PRO A 75 0.83 -13.01 -12.29
N GLU A 76 1.16 -13.82 -11.28
CA GLU A 76 1.42 -15.24 -11.50
C GLU A 76 0.20 -15.95 -12.09
N PRO A 77 0.39 -16.92 -12.99
CA PRO A 77 -0.72 -17.55 -13.72
C PRO A 77 -1.82 -18.13 -12.82
N ARG A 78 -1.46 -18.73 -11.69
CA ARG A 78 -2.41 -19.38 -10.76
C ARG A 78 -3.13 -18.42 -9.80
N GLN A 79 -2.79 -17.14 -9.80
CA GLN A 79 -3.23 -16.19 -8.77
C GLN A 79 -4.76 -16.17 -8.60
N LEU A 80 -5.53 -16.20 -9.67
CA LEU A 80 -6.99 -16.22 -9.59
C LEU A 80 -7.52 -17.52 -8.95
N ARG A 81 -6.88 -18.65 -9.22
CA ARG A 81 -7.24 -19.93 -8.57
C ARG A 81 -6.95 -19.87 -7.08
N ASP A 82 -5.74 -19.44 -6.71
CA ASP A 82 -5.32 -19.35 -5.32
C ASP A 82 -6.25 -18.43 -4.51
N ALA A 83 -6.66 -17.31 -5.11
CA ALA A 83 -7.65 -16.40 -4.51
C ALA A 83 -9.04 -17.05 -4.38
N ALA A 84 -9.52 -17.71 -5.43
CA ALA A 84 -10.83 -18.37 -5.42
C ALA A 84 -10.88 -19.52 -4.40
N GLU A 85 -9.82 -20.34 -4.33
CA GLU A 85 -9.67 -21.41 -3.33
C GLU A 85 -9.64 -20.84 -1.90
N THR A 86 -8.94 -19.73 -1.69
CA THR A 86 -8.91 -19.03 -0.40
C THR A 86 -10.30 -18.54 0.01
N PHE A 87 -11.07 -17.94 -0.90
CA PHE A 87 -12.45 -17.55 -0.63
C PHE A 87 -13.38 -18.74 -0.39
N ALA A 88 -13.18 -19.84 -1.10
CA ALA A 88 -13.99 -21.04 -0.93
C ALA A 88 -13.75 -21.72 0.43
N ALA A 89 -12.54 -21.65 0.95
CA ALA A 89 -12.16 -22.21 2.25
C ALA A 89 -12.52 -21.30 3.45
N ALA A 90 -12.89 -20.04 3.20
CA ALA A 90 -13.17 -19.04 4.24
C ALA A 90 -14.67 -18.75 4.36
N GLY A 91 -15.07 -18.20 5.53
CA GLY A 91 -16.42 -17.67 5.75
C GLY A 91 -16.70 -16.39 4.94
N ASP A 92 -17.95 -15.94 4.96
CA ASP A 92 -18.40 -14.76 4.23
C ASP A 92 -17.85 -13.44 4.77
N ASP A 93 -17.28 -13.47 5.96
CA ASP A 93 -16.56 -12.36 6.60
C ASP A 93 -15.23 -12.03 5.93
N LEU A 94 -14.63 -12.96 5.16
CA LEU A 94 -13.45 -12.68 4.33
C LEU A 94 -13.89 -11.91 3.08
N ALA A 95 -13.63 -10.60 3.07
CA ALA A 95 -14.01 -9.72 1.96
C ALA A 95 -12.92 -9.49 0.92
N CYS A 96 -11.65 -9.54 1.34
CA CYS A 96 -10.52 -9.25 0.45
C CYS A 96 -9.38 -10.27 0.62
N VAL A 97 -8.82 -10.67 -0.52
CA VAL A 97 -7.59 -11.46 -0.62
C VAL A 97 -6.58 -10.61 -1.40
N GLN A 98 -5.52 -10.14 -0.73
CA GLN A 98 -4.42 -9.40 -1.33
C GLN A 98 -3.35 -10.37 -1.81
N ALA A 99 -2.95 -10.30 -3.07
CA ALA A 99 -1.74 -10.97 -3.53
C ALA A 99 -0.49 -10.17 -3.14
N ARG A 100 0.66 -10.84 -3.06
CA ARG A 100 1.93 -10.14 -2.80
C ARG A 100 2.31 -9.29 -4.00
N LEU A 101 2.88 -8.13 -3.73
CA LEU A 101 3.46 -7.27 -4.77
C LEU A 101 4.99 -7.36 -4.73
N ALA A 102 5.61 -7.40 -5.89
CA ALA A 102 7.06 -7.43 -6.05
C ALA A 102 7.50 -6.46 -7.15
N ILE A 103 8.66 -5.87 -6.98
CA ILE A 103 9.28 -5.04 -8.01
C ILE A 103 9.96 -5.94 -9.03
N ASP A 104 9.64 -5.74 -10.30
CA ASP A 104 10.11 -6.57 -11.42
C ASP A 104 11.62 -6.40 -11.68
N HIS A 105 12.10 -5.16 -11.69
CA HIS A 105 13.50 -4.81 -11.94
C HIS A 105 14.16 -4.16 -10.72
N PRO A 106 14.38 -4.93 -9.61
CA PRO A 106 14.86 -4.36 -8.35
C PRO A 106 16.28 -3.80 -8.43
N ASP A 107 17.09 -4.26 -9.41
CA ASP A 107 18.51 -3.92 -9.50
C ASP A 107 18.84 -2.71 -10.36
N ASP A 108 17.86 -2.10 -11.02
CA ASP A 108 18.10 -0.99 -11.98
C ASP A 108 18.69 0.24 -11.31
N THR A 109 18.23 0.61 -10.13
CA THR A 109 18.70 1.78 -9.38
C THR A 109 18.76 1.51 -7.89
N TRP A 110 19.42 2.42 -7.14
CA TRP A 110 19.35 2.38 -5.69
C TRP A 110 17.93 2.53 -5.15
N LEU A 111 17.10 3.37 -5.79
CA LEU A 111 15.69 3.58 -5.40
C LEU A 111 14.87 2.32 -5.62
N THR A 112 15.02 1.62 -6.75
CA THR A 112 14.28 0.38 -7.02
C THR A 112 14.67 -0.73 -6.06
N ARG A 113 15.95 -0.79 -5.65
CA ARG A 113 16.42 -1.73 -4.60
C ARG A 113 15.76 -1.45 -3.26
N MET A 114 15.72 -0.18 -2.84
CA MET A 114 15.06 0.20 -1.58
C MET A 114 13.57 -0.09 -1.63
N PHE A 115 12.93 0.16 -2.77
CA PHE A 115 11.52 -0.11 -3.00
C PHE A 115 11.21 -1.61 -2.93
N ALA A 116 12.04 -2.45 -3.56
CA ALA A 116 11.91 -3.90 -3.51
C ALA A 116 12.05 -4.45 -2.07
N ILE A 117 12.95 -3.86 -1.27
CA ILE A 117 13.10 -4.20 0.15
C ILE A 117 11.84 -3.83 0.94
N GLU A 118 11.32 -2.61 0.76
CA GLU A 118 10.07 -2.18 1.42
C GLU A 118 8.91 -3.11 1.07
N TYR A 119 8.76 -3.48 -0.19
CA TYR A 119 7.70 -4.38 -0.65
C TYR A 119 7.86 -5.78 -0.06
N ALA A 120 9.08 -6.32 -0.02
CA ALA A 120 9.34 -7.61 0.61
C ALA A 120 9.05 -7.57 2.13
N MET A 121 9.42 -6.49 2.82
CA MET A 121 9.08 -6.31 4.24
C MET A 121 7.57 -6.25 4.46
N LEU A 122 6.86 -5.50 3.60
CA LEU A 122 5.42 -5.29 3.71
C LEU A 122 4.65 -6.56 3.32
N PHE A 123 4.76 -7.00 2.07
CA PHE A 123 3.91 -8.04 1.48
C PHE A 123 4.30 -9.47 1.87
N ASP A 124 5.57 -9.73 2.22
CA ASP A 124 5.99 -11.08 2.60
C ASP A 124 6.05 -11.29 4.10
N ARG A 125 6.04 -10.22 4.91
CA ARG A 125 6.20 -10.32 6.36
C ARG A 125 5.08 -9.63 7.14
N LEU A 126 4.94 -8.31 6.97
CA LEU A 126 4.03 -7.53 7.81
C LEU A 126 2.56 -7.89 7.52
N LEU A 127 2.13 -7.82 6.27
CA LEU A 127 0.73 -8.09 5.93
C LEU A 127 0.31 -9.54 6.23
N PRO A 128 1.10 -10.59 5.89
CA PRO A 128 0.77 -11.96 6.28
C PRO A 128 0.70 -12.15 7.80
N TRP A 129 1.59 -11.49 8.56
CA TRP A 129 1.53 -11.53 10.02
C TRP A 129 0.26 -10.87 10.56
N LEU A 130 -0.11 -9.68 10.08
CA LEU A 130 -1.34 -9.00 10.46
C LEU A 130 -2.58 -9.85 10.11
N ALA A 131 -2.62 -10.42 8.91
CA ALA A 131 -3.68 -11.32 8.49
C ALA A 131 -3.81 -12.54 9.39
N SER A 132 -2.70 -13.19 9.75
CA SER A 132 -2.69 -14.35 10.66
C SER A 132 -3.16 -14.02 12.07
N ALA A 133 -2.96 -12.78 12.50
CA ALA A 133 -3.44 -12.27 13.79
C ALA A 133 -4.91 -11.78 13.73
N GLY A 134 -5.59 -11.88 12.57
CA GLY A 134 -6.94 -11.37 12.38
C GLY A 134 -7.04 -9.84 12.44
N LEU A 135 -5.94 -9.13 12.19
CA LEU A 135 -5.85 -7.68 12.27
C LEU A 135 -5.95 -7.05 10.88
N PRO A 136 -6.58 -5.86 10.76
CA PRO A 136 -6.68 -5.17 9.49
C PRO A 136 -5.33 -4.61 9.04
N PHE A 137 -5.19 -4.47 7.73
CA PHE A 137 -4.02 -3.82 7.12
C PHE A 137 -4.47 -2.98 5.93
N LEU A 138 -3.66 -1.97 5.60
CA LEU A 138 -3.90 -1.16 4.40
C LEU A 138 -3.61 -2.01 3.17
N LEU A 139 -4.56 -2.01 2.22
CA LEU A 139 -4.44 -2.75 0.97
C LEU A 139 -3.43 -2.08 0.03
N GLY A 140 -2.83 -2.86 -0.84
CA GLY A 140 -2.10 -2.32 -1.99
C GLY A 140 -3.06 -1.85 -3.08
N GLY A 141 -2.60 -1.01 -4.00
CA GLY A 141 -3.43 -0.44 -5.05
C GLY A 141 -3.86 -1.42 -6.14
N THR A 142 -3.29 -2.62 -6.17
CA THR A 142 -3.52 -3.64 -7.19
C THR A 142 -3.52 -5.04 -6.62
N SER A 143 -3.89 -6.02 -7.44
CA SER A 143 -3.89 -7.46 -7.09
C SER A 143 -4.70 -7.79 -5.84
N ASN A 144 -5.75 -7.01 -5.64
CA ASN A 144 -6.79 -7.24 -4.65
C ASN A 144 -7.92 -8.05 -5.29
N HIS A 145 -8.31 -9.10 -4.61
CA HIS A 145 -9.45 -9.94 -4.97
C HIS A 145 -10.53 -9.71 -3.92
N PHE A 146 -11.72 -9.37 -4.34
CA PHE A 146 -12.82 -9.00 -3.44
C PHE A 146 -14.02 -9.92 -3.63
N ARG A 147 -14.75 -10.23 -2.56
CA ARG A 147 -16.16 -10.60 -2.70
C ARG A 147 -16.95 -9.39 -3.18
N ARG A 148 -17.59 -9.48 -4.36
CA ARG A 148 -18.35 -8.38 -4.94
C ARG A 148 -19.42 -7.85 -3.98
N GLY A 149 -20.11 -8.74 -3.25
CA GLY A 149 -21.12 -8.35 -2.28
C GLY A 149 -20.55 -7.50 -1.12
N ALA A 150 -19.39 -7.89 -0.57
CA ALA A 150 -18.74 -7.13 0.48
C ALA A 150 -18.25 -5.76 -0.02
N LEU A 151 -17.68 -5.72 -1.23
CA LEU A 151 -17.23 -4.48 -1.86
C LEU A 151 -18.39 -3.49 -2.05
N LEU A 152 -19.53 -3.96 -2.54
CA LEU A 152 -20.74 -3.15 -2.69
C LEU A 152 -21.32 -2.70 -1.34
N ALA A 153 -21.29 -3.57 -0.32
CA ALA A 153 -21.81 -3.26 1.02
C ALA A 153 -21.07 -2.10 1.69
N VAL A 154 -19.78 -1.90 1.38
CA VAL A 154 -18.99 -0.79 1.91
C VAL A 154 -18.94 0.43 0.97
N GLY A 155 -19.68 0.43 -0.15
CA GLY A 155 -19.80 1.54 -1.07
C GLY A 155 -18.70 1.62 -2.12
N ALA A 156 -18.05 0.50 -2.45
CA ALA A 156 -17.00 0.35 -3.46
C ALA A 156 -15.81 1.34 -3.25
N TRP A 157 -15.25 1.93 -4.29
CA TRP A 157 -14.11 2.86 -4.16
C TRP A 157 -14.57 4.31 -4.05
N ASP A 158 -13.85 5.13 -3.29
CA ASP A 158 -14.10 6.58 -3.27
C ASP A 158 -13.35 7.26 -4.43
N PRO A 159 -14.07 7.80 -5.45
CA PRO A 159 -13.43 8.45 -6.61
C PRO A 159 -12.59 9.68 -6.26
N TRP A 160 -12.77 10.24 -5.07
CA TRP A 160 -12.09 11.45 -4.61
C TRP A 160 -10.90 11.17 -3.70
N ASN A 161 -10.74 9.94 -3.23
CA ASN A 161 -9.59 9.57 -2.42
C ASN A 161 -8.39 9.18 -3.30
N VAL A 162 -7.24 9.72 -2.96
CA VAL A 162 -5.99 9.50 -3.73
C VAL A 162 -5.37 8.13 -3.46
N THR A 163 -5.72 7.52 -2.31
CA THR A 163 -5.39 6.15 -1.93
C THR A 163 -6.68 5.42 -1.56
N GLU A 164 -7.46 5.16 -2.56
CA GLU A 164 -8.77 4.50 -2.48
C GLU A 164 -8.69 3.10 -1.87
N ASP A 165 -7.54 2.46 -2.02
CA ASP A 165 -7.17 1.16 -1.47
C ASP A 165 -7.05 1.19 0.06
N ALA A 166 -6.34 2.18 0.59
CA ALA A 166 -6.19 2.39 2.02
C ALA A 166 -7.53 2.75 2.69
N ASP A 167 -8.31 3.63 2.05
CA ASP A 167 -9.65 3.98 2.52
C ASP A 167 -10.60 2.79 2.52
N LEU A 168 -10.58 2.01 1.44
CA LEU A 168 -11.39 0.79 1.32
C LEU A 168 -11.04 -0.22 2.42
N ALA A 169 -9.75 -0.39 2.72
CA ALA A 169 -9.30 -1.27 3.81
C ALA A 169 -9.91 -0.86 5.16
N VAL A 170 -9.93 0.44 5.47
CA VAL A 170 -10.54 0.96 6.71
C VAL A 170 -12.05 0.74 6.72
N ARG A 171 -12.74 0.97 5.58
CA ARG A 171 -14.19 0.74 5.48
C ARG A 171 -14.57 -0.73 5.63
N LEU A 172 -13.78 -1.64 5.04
CA LEU A 172 -13.97 -3.08 5.22
C LEU A 172 -13.80 -3.48 6.70
N ALA A 173 -12.74 -3.03 7.35
CA ALA A 173 -12.50 -3.29 8.77
C ALA A 173 -13.62 -2.71 9.66
N ARG A 174 -14.09 -1.50 9.37
CA ARG A 174 -15.21 -0.85 10.07
C ARG A 174 -16.52 -1.63 9.94
N ALA A 175 -16.74 -2.28 8.80
CA ALA A 175 -17.90 -3.13 8.55
C ALA A 175 -17.77 -4.55 9.13
N GLY A 176 -16.65 -4.85 9.82
CA GLY A 176 -16.39 -6.17 10.42
C GLY A 176 -15.86 -7.21 9.45
N PHE A 177 -15.52 -6.83 8.23
CA PHE A 177 -14.90 -7.72 7.26
C PHE A 177 -13.41 -7.91 7.52
N ARG A 178 -12.91 -9.09 7.13
CA ARG A 178 -11.48 -9.44 7.19
C ARG A 178 -10.84 -9.38 5.80
N SER A 179 -9.55 -9.12 5.81
CA SER A 179 -8.67 -9.26 4.65
C SER A 179 -7.58 -10.28 4.95
N THR A 180 -7.11 -11.00 3.93
CA THR A 180 -5.98 -11.93 4.06
C THR A 180 -5.00 -11.75 2.91
N VAL A 181 -3.86 -12.45 2.98
CA VAL A 181 -2.80 -12.39 1.96
C VAL A 181 -2.56 -13.81 1.41
N ILE A 182 -2.43 -13.93 0.09
CA ILE A 182 -1.99 -15.18 -0.58
C ILE A 182 -0.53 -15.09 -1.00
N ALA A 183 0.10 -16.24 -1.14
CA ALA A 183 1.52 -16.34 -1.51
C ALA A 183 1.79 -15.97 -2.97
N SER A 184 0.79 -16.03 -3.84
CA SER A 184 0.92 -15.65 -5.24
C SER A 184 1.34 -14.18 -5.38
N THR A 185 2.21 -13.92 -6.37
CA THR A 185 2.88 -12.63 -6.53
C THR A 185 2.46 -11.94 -7.82
N THR A 186 2.29 -10.63 -7.75
CA THR A 186 2.22 -9.75 -8.92
C THR A 186 3.49 -8.93 -8.99
N PHE A 187 4.11 -8.90 -10.17
CA PHE A 187 5.27 -8.07 -10.46
C PHE A 187 4.81 -6.76 -11.05
N GLU A 188 5.32 -5.66 -10.51
CA GLU A 188 5.00 -4.30 -10.94
C GLU A 188 6.28 -3.46 -11.11
N GLU A 189 6.17 -2.33 -11.80
CA GLU A 189 7.27 -1.43 -12.05
C GLU A 189 7.49 -0.45 -10.89
N ALA A 190 8.75 -0.17 -10.57
CA ALA A 190 9.11 0.87 -9.62
C ALA A 190 9.58 2.14 -10.34
N PRO A 191 9.38 3.34 -9.74
CA PRO A 191 9.92 4.58 -10.29
C PRO A 191 11.44 4.55 -10.41
N LEU A 192 11.96 4.77 -11.62
CA LEU A 192 13.40 4.78 -11.90
C LEU A 192 14.07 6.10 -11.51
N SER A 193 13.33 7.20 -11.46
CA SER A 193 13.87 8.51 -11.13
C SER A 193 13.39 9.02 -9.78
N PHE A 194 14.24 9.80 -9.09
CA PHE A 194 13.88 10.44 -7.83
C PHE A 194 12.62 11.31 -7.94
N THR A 195 12.45 12.04 -9.05
CA THR A 195 11.28 12.91 -9.26
C THR A 195 9.99 12.10 -9.39
N ALA A 196 10.01 10.98 -10.09
CA ALA A 196 8.85 10.09 -10.21
C ALA A 196 8.53 9.43 -8.86
N TRP A 197 9.54 8.94 -8.16
CA TRP A 197 9.43 8.38 -6.82
C TRP A 197 8.86 9.41 -5.82
N LEU A 198 9.38 10.63 -5.83
CA LEU A 198 8.92 11.70 -4.94
C LEU A 198 7.44 12.04 -5.18
N ARG A 199 7.01 12.11 -6.44
CA ARG A 199 5.60 12.33 -6.81
C ARG A 199 4.70 11.20 -6.30
N GLN A 200 5.12 9.94 -6.50
CA GLN A 200 4.36 8.78 -6.05
C GLN A 200 4.24 8.74 -4.52
N ARG A 201 5.34 8.94 -3.78
CA ARG A 201 5.35 8.94 -2.32
C ARG A 201 4.55 10.10 -1.72
N SER A 202 4.66 11.31 -2.30
CA SER A 202 3.84 12.45 -1.87
C SER A 202 2.35 12.18 -2.07
N ARG A 203 1.97 11.54 -3.18
CA ARG A 203 0.60 11.13 -3.44
C ARG A 203 0.10 10.13 -2.37
N TRP A 204 0.90 9.14 -1.99
CA TRP A 204 0.54 8.17 -0.96
C TRP A 204 0.34 8.83 0.41
N TYR A 205 1.28 9.67 0.84
CA TYR A 205 1.14 10.37 2.11
C TYR A 205 -0.07 11.31 2.13
N LYS A 206 -0.35 12.00 1.02
CA LYS A 206 -1.55 12.83 0.87
C LYS A 206 -2.82 11.98 1.03
N GLY A 207 -2.90 10.83 0.37
CA GLY A 207 -4.04 9.94 0.47
C GLY A 207 -4.21 9.36 1.87
N TRP A 208 -3.12 8.95 2.55
CA TRP A 208 -3.20 8.47 3.93
C TRP A 208 -3.66 9.56 4.90
N MET A 209 -3.23 10.81 4.70
CA MET A 209 -3.77 11.95 5.46
C MET A 209 -5.27 12.15 5.21
N GLN A 210 -5.70 12.10 3.96
CA GLN A 210 -7.12 12.22 3.60
C GLN A 210 -7.94 11.09 4.25
N THR A 211 -7.51 9.86 4.10
CA THR A 211 -8.15 8.68 4.69
C THR A 211 -8.24 8.82 6.21
N TRP A 212 -7.13 9.19 6.87
CA TRP A 212 -7.15 9.39 8.32
C TRP A 212 -8.12 10.50 8.74
N LEU A 213 -8.11 11.66 8.06
CA LEU A 213 -9.01 12.78 8.36
C LEU A 213 -10.48 12.43 8.16
N VAL A 214 -10.81 11.65 7.14
CA VAL A 214 -12.18 11.19 6.88
C VAL A 214 -12.67 10.29 8.01
N HIS A 215 -11.89 9.28 8.38
CA HIS A 215 -12.27 8.32 9.42
C HIS A 215 -12.15 8.87 10.85
N ALA A 216 -11.32 9.89 11.08
CA ALA A 216 -11.23 10.62 12.33
C ALA A 216 -12.47 11.47 12.65
N ARG A 217 -13.40 11.66 11.72
CA ARG A 217 -14.67 12.36 11.96
C ARG A 217 -15.63 11.55 12.84
N ASP A 218 -15.51 10.24 12.83
CA ASP A 218 -16.31 9.34 13.67
C ASP A 218 -15.43 8.23 14.29
N PRO A 219 -14.54 8.61 15.22
CA PRO A 219 -13.62 7.64 15.84
C PRO A 219 -14.37 6.63 16.71
N ALA A 220 -15.47 7.03 17.32
CA ALA A 220 -16.29 6.12 18.13
C ALA A 220 -17.00 5.07 17.27
N GLY A 221 -17.48 5.44 16.09
CA GLY A 221 -18.03 4.50 15.11
C GLY A 221 -16.98 3.54 14.56
N LEU A 222 -15.77 4.03 14.26
CA LEU A 222 -14.67 3.17 13.85
C LEU A 222 -14.27 2.20 14.96
N TRP A 223 -14.11 2.67 16.21
CA TRP A 223 -13.81 1.82 17.36
C TRP A 223 -14.86 0.71 17.57
N ARG A 224 -16.15 1.08 17.50
CA ARG A 224 -17.24 0.10 17.67
C ARG A 224 -17.30 -0.91 16.52
N GLY A 225 -16.99 -0.47 15.28
CA GLY A 225 -17.04 -1.34 14.11
C GLY A 225 -15.91 -2.35 14.04
N CYS A 226 -14.67 -1.94 14.30
CA CYS A 226 -13.51 -2.83 14.16
C CYS A 226 -12.90 -3.31 15.50
N GLY A 227 -13.34 -2.75 16.63
CA GLY A 227 -12.80 -3.08 17.97
C GLY A 227 -11.48 -2.36 18.28
N PRO A 228 -11.04 -2.43 19.57
CA PRO A 228 -9.93 -1.61 20.07
C PRO A 228 -8.58 -1.92 19.43
N ALA A 229 -8.24 -3.18 19.23
CA ALA A 229 -6.94 -3.57 18.65
C ALA A 229 -6.82 -3.12 17.20
N ALA A 230 -7.85 -3.36 16.38
CA ALA A 230 -7.90 -2.93 15.00
C ALA A 230 -7.91 -1.40 14.87
N PHE A 231 -8.68 -0.70 15.74
CA PHE A 231 -8.69 0.77 15.78
C PHE A 231 -7.29 1.32 16.03
N LEU A 232 -6.61 0.86 17.09
CA LEU A 232 -5.26 1.34 17.42
C LEU A 232 -4.26 1.04 16.31
N LEU A 233 -4.35 -0.14 15.71
CA LEU A 233 -3.47 -0.52 14.60
C LEU A 233 -3.69 0.37 13.36
N LEU A 234 -4.93 0.68 13.01
CA LEU A 234 -5.23 1.61 11.90
C LEU A 234 -4.71 3.02 12.20
N GLN A 235 -4.78 3.48 13.46
CA GLN A 235 -4.15 4.76 13.84
C GLN A 235 -2.63 4.69 13.65
N LEU A 236 -1.98 3.57 14.02
CA LEU A 236 -0.54 3.38 13.84
C LEU A 236 -0.15 3.30 12.36
N GLN A 237 -0.92 2.60 11.54
CA GLN A 237 -0.63 2.47 10.10
C GLN A 237 -0.78 3.80 9.37
N LEU A 238 -1.80 4.60 9.66
CA LEU A 238 -2.05 5.89 9.01
C LEU A 238 -1.28 7.01 9.70
N LEU A 239 -1.74 7.46 10.87
CA LEU A 239 -1.18 8.60 11.57
C LEU A 239 0.22 8.31 12.12
N GLY A 240 0.43 7.13 12.73
CA GLY A 240 1.71 6.75 13.31
C GLY A 240 2.85 6.76 12.29
N THR A 241 2.59 6.28 11.06
CA THR A 241 3.57 6.33 9.96
C THR A 241 3.91 7.77 9.57
N LEU A 242 2.92 8.66 9.46
CA LEU A 242 3.15 10.08 9.13
C LEU A 242 3.96 10.78 10.22
N VAL A 243 3.62 10.51 11.50
CA VAL A 243 4.36 11.05 12.66
C VAL A 243 5.79 10.52 12.68
N ALA A 244 6.00 9.22 12.46
CA ALA A 244 7.33 8.61 12.45
C ALA A 244 8.22 9.20 11.34
N VAL A 245 7.67 9.35 10.12
CA VAL A 245 8.39 9.96 8.99
C VAL A 245 8.76 11.41 9.28
N MET A 246 7.91 12.19 9.96
CA MET A 246 8.21 13.58 10.33
C MET A 246 9.18 13.67 11.50
N ALA A 247 9.05 12.81 12.50
CA ALA A 247 9.89 12.80 13.70
C ALA A 247 11.34 12.39 13.38
N HIS A 248 11.54 11.54 12.39
CA HIS A 248 12.85 10.98 12.07
C HIS A 248 13.96 12.04 11.78
N PRO A 249 13.78 13.04 10.88
CA PRO A 249 14.79 14.07 10.67
C PRO A 249 14.97 14.97 11.89
N LEU A 250 13.93 15.16 12.70
CA LEU A 250 14.03 15.91 13.96
C LEU A 250 14.92 15.18 14.96
N CYS A 251 14.75 13.86 15.08
CA CYS A 251 15.62 13.04 15.95
C CYS A 251 17.08 13.05 15.48
N ILE A 252 17.32 12.97 14.16
CA ILE A 252 18.70 13.11 13.61
C ILE A 252 19.26 14.47 13.94
N GLY A 253 18.50 15.55 13.74
CA GLY A 253 18.92 16.91 14.07
C GLY A 253 19.24 17.11 15.55
N LEU A 254 18.44 16.55 16.44
CA LEU A 254 18.69 16.57 17.89
C LEU A 254 19.98 15.84 18.27
N VAL A 255 20.22 14.67 17.71
CA VAL A 255 21.48 13.94 17.94
C VAL A 255 22.68 14.72 17.40
N ALA A 256 22.58 15.26 16.20
CA ALA A 256 23.65 16.08 15.62
C ALA A 256 23.96 17.33 16.47
N ALA A 257 22.91 18.04 16.93
CA ALA A 257 23.07 19.20 17.81
C ALA A 257 23.71 18.83 19.16
N HIS A 258 23.40 17.65 19.69
CA HIS A 258 24.03 17.15 20.90
C HIS A 258 25.52 16.82 20.68
N LEU A 259 25.85 16.12 19.60
CA LEU A 259 27.22 15.75 19.26
C LEU A 259 28.12 16.96 18.98
N THR A 260 27.54 18.05 18.45
CA THR A 260 28.26 19.31 18.20
C THR A 260 28.32 20.24 19.43
N GLY A 261 27.72 19.84 20.56
CA GLY A 261 27.65 20.67 21.76
C GLY A 261 26.66 21.85 21.68
N ALA A 262 25.92 21.97 20.56
CA ALA A 262 24.93 23.04 20.39
C ALA A 262 23.68 22.83 21.29
N LEU A 263 23.40 21.58 21.68
CA LEU A 263 22.32 21.21 22.58
C LEU A 263 22.76 20.07 23.49
N SER A 264 22.47 20.17 24.80
CA SER A 264 22.64 19.05 25.72
C SER A 264 21.34 18.24 25.78
N LEU A 265 21.38 16.98 25.36
CA LEU A 265 20.27 16.05 25.53
C LEU A 265 20.16 15.47 26.94
N GLY A 266 21.20 15.67 27.77
CA GLY A 266 21.28 15.11 29.13
C GLY A 266 22.02 16.02 30.12
N GLY A 267 21.72 17.32 30.15
CA GLY A 267 22.54 18.32 30.86
C GLY A 267 22.29 18.47 32.36
N SER A 268 21.18 18.07 32.91
CA SER A 268 20.83 18.34 34.32
C SER A 268 20.80 17.11 35.23
N GLY A 269 21.02 15.91 34.69
CA GLY A 269 20.86 14.68 35.47
C GLY A 269 19.41 14.41 35.90
N SER A 270 18.44 15.16 35.38
CA SER A 270 17.03 14.93 35.69
C SER A 270 16.51 13.67 35.03
N LEU A 271 15.53 13.01 35.67
CA LEU A 271 14.83 11.86 35.14
C LEU A 271 14.23 12.17 33.76
N ILE A 272 13.71 13.38 33.58
CA ILE A 272 13.11 13.84 32.33
C ILE A 272 14.14 13.88 31.18
N ASP A 273 15.35 14.39 31.45
CA ASP A 273 16.41 14.42 30.42
C ASP A 273 16.89 13.03 30.05
N GLY A 274 16.97 12.11 31.03
CA GLY A 274 17.27 10.69 30.80
C GLY A 274 16.21 10.02 29.93
N LEU A 275 14.93 10.20 30.23
CA LEU A 275 13.81 9.68 29.45
C LEU A 275 13.77 10.22 28.02
N ARG A 276 14.03 11.51 27.85
CA ARG A 276 14.08 12.17 26.53
C ARG A 276 15.23 11.63 25.66
N THR A 277 16.42 11.53 26.23
CA THR A 277 17.58 10.94 25.54
C THR A 277 17.32 9.47 25.19
N GLY A 278 16.81 8.70 26.12
CA GLY A 278 16.43 7.30 25.90
C GLY A 278 15.39 7.16 24.78
N ALA A 279 14.36 7.98 24.76
CA ALA A 279 13.33 7.94 23.71
C ALA A 279 13.90 8.23 22.32
N VAL A 280 14.78 9.22 22.19
CA VAL A 280 15.46 9.55 20.92
C VAL A 280 16.35 8.39 20.46
N LEU A 281 17.15 7.82 21.35
CA LEU A 281 18.04 6.70 21.01
C LEU A 281 17.25 5.44 20.63
N VAL A 282 16.19 5.10 21.38
CA VAL A 282 15.33 3.95 21.07
C VAL A 282 14.64 4.16 19.72
N SER A 283 14.17 5.37 19.44
CA SER A 283 13.50 5.67 18.15
C SER A 283 14.45 5.54 16.96
N LEU A 284 15.67 6.06 17.07
CA LEU A 284 16.64 6.00 15.97
C LEU A 284 17.30 4.62 15.88
N VAL A 285 17.96 4.18 16.92
CA VAL A 285 18.76 2.93 16.90
C VAL A 285 17.84 1.71 16.80
N GLY A 286 16.78 1.66 17.64
CA GLY A 286 15.80 0.58 17.64
C GLY A 286 15.03 0.50 16.33
N GLY A 287 14.61 1.64 15.78
CA GLY A 287 13.93 1.72 14.49
C GLY A 287 14.79 1.21 13.34
N TYR A 288 16.02 1.64 13.24
CA TYR A 288 16.95 1.15 12.21
C TYR A 288 17.29 -0.33 12.40
N ALA A 289 17.52 -0.78 13.63
CA ALA A 289 17.80 -2.18 13.91
C ALA A 289 16.61 -3.08 13.53
N ALA A 290 15.41 -2.71 13.93
CA ALA A 290 14.19 -3.44 13.58
C ALA A 290 13.98 -3.51 12.07
N ALA A 291 14.13 -2.36 11.36
CA ALA A 291 14.02 -2.31 9.92
C ALA A 291 15.10 -3.16 9.23
N ALA A 292 16.35 -3.12 9.69
CA ALA A 292 17.44 -3.91 9.13
C ALA A 292 17.20 -5.42 9.33
N VAL A 293 16.76 -5.85 10.51
CA VAL A 293 16.41 -7.26 10.79
C VAL A 293 15.29 -7.72 9.87
N LEU A 294 14.20 -6.95 9.79
CA LEU A 294 13.06 -7.28 8.94
C LEU A 294 13.46 -7.33 7.46
N ALA A 295 14.30 -6.39 7.01
CA ALA A 295 14.80 -6.34 5.64
C ALA A 295 15.72 -7.54 5.31
N VAL A 296 16.62 -7.93 6.22
CA VAL A 296 17.46 -9.13 6.02
C VAL A 296 16.62 -10.38 5.84
N VAL A 297 15.61 -10.54 6.68
CA VAL A 297 14.67 -11.68 6.61
C VAL A 297 13.85 -11.63 5.31
N ALA A 298 13.37 -10.46 4.92
CA ALA A 298 12.58 -10.27 3.71
C ALA A 298 13.39 -10.50 2.42
N ILE A 299 14.62 -9.97 2.35
CA ILE A 299 15.57 -10.22 1.24
C ILE A 299 15.82 -11.73 1.08
N GLY A 300 16.07 -12.42 2.20
CA GLY A 300 16.34 -13.86 2.18
C GLY A 300 15.15 -14.69 1.71
N SER A 301 13.94 -14.34 2.15
CA SER A 301 12.73 -15.12 1.81
C SER A 301 12.30 -14.95 0.36
N ARG A 302 12.56 -13.80 -0.25
CA ARG A 302 12.21 -13.53 -1.65
C ARG A 302 13.32 -13.92 -2.63
N GLY A 303 14.49 -14.33 -2.14
CA GLY A 303 15.64 -14.65 -2.97
C GLY A 303 16.16 -13.44 -3.75
N LEU A 304 15.96 -12.22 -3.22
CA LEU A 304 16.50 -11.01 -3.82
C LEU A 304 18.03 -11.09 -3.79
N GLY A 305 18.68 -11.05 -4.95
CA GLY A 305 20.14 -11.07 -5.10
C GLY A 305 20.86 -9.84 -4.53
N LEU A 306 20.12 -9.00 -3.82
CA LEU A 306 20.63 -7.74 -3.25
C LEU A 306 21.69 -8.01 -2.20
N ARG A 307 22.83 -7.32 -2.33
CA ARG A 307 23.89 -7.36 -1.31
C ARG A 307 23.34 -6.73 -0.03
N ARG A 308 23.41 -7.44 1.10
CA ARG A 308 22.95 -6.94 2.42
C ARG A 308 23.57 -5.59 2.81
N ALA A 309 24.74 -5.26 2.26
CA ALA A 309 25.38 -3.97 2.45
C ALA A 309 24.51 -2.76 2.05
N ILE A 310 23.49 -2.94 1.18
CA ILE A 310 22.56 -1.86 0.84
C ILE A 310 21.80 -1.36 2.08
N LEU A 311 21.62 -2.19 3.11
CA LEU A 311 20.92 -1.80 4.34
C LEU A 311 21.68 -0.71 5.12
N LEU A 312 22.99 -0.54 4.89
CA LEU A 312 23.76 0.57 5.43
C LEU A 312 23.30 1.92 4.86
N THR A 313 22.53 1.92 3.76
CA THR A 313 21.98 3.14 3.16
C THR A 313 20.60 3.51 3.68
N LEU A 314 19.99 2.72 4.57
CA LEU A 314 18.72 3.07 5.23
C LEU A 314 18.73 4.47 5.88
N PRO A 315 19.82 4.89 6.57
CA PRO A 315 19.90 6.25 7.11
C PRO A 315 19.82 7.37 6.06
N ALA A 316 20.18 7.10 4.80
CA ALA A 316 20.02 8.05 3.71
C ALA A 316 18.63 7.98 3.06
N TYR A 317 17.99 6.83 3.10
CA TYR A 317 16.67 6.62 2.49
C TYR A 317 15.53 7.26 3.29
N TRP A 318 15.54 7.10 4.62
CA TRP A 318 14.41 7.59 5.43
C TRP A 318 14.23 9.11 5.43
N PRO A 319 15.27 9.96 5.45
CA PRO A 319 15.07 11.41 5.33
C PRO A 319 14.38 11.84 4.03
N ILE A 320 14.58 11.14 2.93
CA ILE A 320 13.89 11.49 1.68
C ILE A 320 12.39 11.19 1.72
N LEU A 321 11.94 10.24 2.56
CA LEU A 321 10.52 10.04 2.85
C LEU A 321 9.91 11.28 3.51
N SER A 322 10.66 11.95 4.39
CA SER A 322 10.21 13.19 5.04
C SER A 322 10.05 14.33 4.04
N VAL A 323 10.91 14.41 3.02
CA VAL A 323 10.75 15.38 1.92
C VAL A 323 9.45 15.12 1.16
N ALA A 324 9.12 13.86 0.91
CA ALA A 324 7.85 13.49 0.26
C ALA A 324 6.62 13.86 1.13
N LEU A 325 6.72 13.68 2.45
CA LEU A 325 5.65 14.07 3.37
C LEU A 325 5.46 15.59 3.45
N VAL A 326 6.55 16.37 3.54
CA VAL A 326 6.47 17.83 3.52
C VAL A 326 5.81 18.33 2.22
N ARG A 327 6.19 17.76 1.08
CA ARG A 327 5.53 18.06 -0.19
C ARG A 327 4.03 17.72 -0.15
N ALA A 328 3.67 16.56 0.38
CA ALA A 328 2.27 16.14 0.51
C ALA A 328 1.45 17.10 1.39
N LEU A 329 2.03 17.60 2.51
CA LEU A 329 1.41 18.59 3.38
C LEU A 329 1.15 19.93 2.67
N VAL A 330 2.06 20.37 1.81
CA VAL A 330 1.88 21.59 0.99
C VAL A 330 0.78 21.37 -0.05
N GLU A 331 0.75 20.21 -0.70
CA GLU A 331 -0.27 19.86 -1.69
C GLU A 331 -1.65 19.60 -1.08
N LEU A 332 -1.74 19.24 0.19
CA LEU A 332 -3.03 19.04 0.89
C LEU A 332 -3.77 20.36 1.14
N ARG A 333 -3.02 21.49 1.24
CA ARG A 333 -3.59 22.83 1.46
C ARG A 333 -4.12 23.49 0.18
N ARG A 334 -3.82 22.93 -0.98
CA ARG A 334 -4.27 23.40 -2.29
C ARG A 334 -5.48 22.61 -2.77
#